data_69642087fc19c21e0bfb9ae523f1aeb7
#
_entry.id   69642087fc19c21e0bfb9ae523f1aeb7
#
_cell.length_a   1.000
_cell.length_b   1.000
_cell.length_c   1.000
_cell.angle_alpha   90.00
_cell.angle_beta   90.00
_cell.angle_gamma   90.00
#
_symmetry.space_group_name_H-M   'P 1'
#
loop_
_entity.id
_entity.type
_entity.pdbx_description
1 polymer ?
#
loop_
_entity_poly.entity_id
_entity_poly.type
_entity_poly.pdbx_seq_one_letter_code
_entity_poly.pdbx_strand_id
1 'polypeptide(L)'
;HQVNIARGGEWIETRLLSSGPRTNPWMAECSDRIIQAGDIVSFDTDLIGPYGYCTDISRGWVTPGKAPTNEQRDLHATAREMISYNIDLVKPGMTFRELADRAYQLSDEFIPNRYAVIAHGVGLADEYPAIRYAEDWDKYGYDGVIEANTVLSFESYAGRVGGHEGIKLENQVLITETGKEVLDTFSMDLIPE
;
A
#
# COMPACT_ATOMS: atom_id res chain seq x y z
N HIS A 1 -1.70 8.82 16.50
CA HIS A 1 -3.02 9.27 17.00
C HIS A 1 -2.95 10.70 17.55
N GLN A 2 -2.02 10.97 18.48
CA GLN A 2 -1.88 12.32 19.05
C GLN A 2 -1.66 13.38 17.96
N VAL A 3 -0.84 13.11 16.96
CA VAL A 3 -0.59 14.03 15.85
C VAL A 3 -1.84 14.24 15.00
N ASN A 4 -2.60 13.18 14.72
CA ASN A 4 -3.85 13.25 13.99
C ASN A 4 -4.88 14.13 14.74
N ILE A 5 -5.11 13.84 16.02
CA ILE A 5 -6.03 14.64 16.88
C ILE A 5 -5.59 16.10 16.96
N ALA A 6 -4.30 16.38 17.12
CA ALA A 6 -3.78 17.76 17.20
C ALA A 6 -3.98 18.56 15.88
N ARG A 7 -4.23 17.88 14.77
CA ARG A 7 -4.53 18.48 13.46
C ARG A 7 -6.02 18.42 13.07
N GLY A 8 -6.90 18.11 14.02
CA GLY A 8 -8.34 18.06 13.80
C GLY A 8 -8.86 16.72 13.30
N GLY A 9 -8.03 15.71 13.26
CA GLY A 9 -8.47 14.33 12.97
C GLY A 9 -9.22 13.72 14.15
N GLU A 10 -9.86 12.57 13.91
CA GLU A 10 -10.80 11.97 14.86
C GLU A 10 -10.27 10.67 15.47
N TRP A 11 -9.65 9.80 14.67
CA TRP A 11 -9.22 8.47 15.12
C TRP A 11 -8.07 7.89 14.28
N ILE A 12 -7.48 6.79 14.75
CA ILE A 12 -6.71 5.86 13.93
C ILE A 12 -7.37 4.50 13.98
N GLU A 13 -7.52 3.84 12.84
CA GLU A 13 -8.25 2.58 12.74
C GLU A 13 -7.36 1.39 13.10
N THR A 14 -6.12 1.41 12.65
CA THR A 14 -5.15 0.32 12.85
C THR A 14 -3.88 0.80 13.55
N ARG A 15 -3.05 -0.15 13.98
CA ARG A 15 -1.74 0.06 14.58
C ARG A 15 -0.68 -0.76 13.86
N LEU A 16 -0.74 -0.72 12.53
CA LEU A 16 0.11 -1.50 11.64
C LEU A 16 1.52 -0.89 11.57
N LEU A 17 2.29 -1.10 12.61
CA LEU A 17 3.71 -0.77 12.69
C LEU A 17 4.48 -2.02 13.07
N SER A 18 5.23 -2.56 12.13
CA SER A 18 6.02 -3.77 12.33
C SER A 18 7.49 -3.56 11.92
N SER A 19 8.38 -4.45 12.33
CA SER A 19 9.80 -4.35 11.99
C SER A 19 10.47 -5.72 11.87
N GLY A 20 11.49 -5.78 11.01
CA GLY A 20 12.27 -7.00 10.80
C GLY A 20 11.36 -8.16 10.38
N PRO A 21 11.51 -9.36 10.98
CA PRO A 21 10.74 -10.54 10.55
C PRO A 21 9.22 -10.42 10.75
N ARG A 22 8.76 -9.39 11.43
CA ARG A 22 7.31 -9.13 11.57
C ARG A 22 6.72 -8.37 10.39
N THR A 23 7.52 -7.92 9.44
CA THR A 23 7.05 -7.30 8.20
C THR A 23 6.64 -8.34 7.14
N ASN A 24 6.87 -9.64 7.40
CA ASN A 24 6.49 -10.72 6.50
C ASN A 24 5.89 -11.91 7.27
N PRO A 25 4.65 -12.35 6.95
CA PRO A 25 3.75 -11.74 5.98
C PRO A 25 3.19 -10.40 6.46
N TRP A 26 2.53 -9.68 5.57
CA TRP A 26 1.85 -8.43 5.84
C TRP A 26 0.76 -8.55 6.95
N MET A 27 0.30 -7.43 7.50
CA MET A 27 -0.79 -7.32 8.51
C MET A 27 -0.37 -7.59 9.97
N ALA A 28 0.92 -7.41 10.32
CA ALA A 28 1.32 -7.49 11.71
C ALA A 28 1.20 -6.13 12.41
N GLU A 29 0.35 -6.05 13.42
CA GLU A 29 0.26 -4.89 14.31
C GLU A 29 1.54 -4.69 15.14
N CYS A 30 1.65 -3.53 15.78
CA CYS A 30 2.78 -3.21 16.65
C CYS A 30 2.89 -4.20 17.82
N SER A 31 4.10 -4.39 18.30
CA SER A 31 4.45 -5.33 19.37
C SER A 31 5.49 -4.73 20.31
N ASP A 32 5.94 -5.51 21.27
CA ASP A 32 7.05 -5.18 22.18
C ASP A 32 8.44 -5.42 21.56
N ARG A 33 8.50 -5.83 20.27
CA ARG A 33 9.80 -6.02 19.61
C ARG A 33 10.53 -4.68 19.46
N ILE A 34 11.76 -4.65 19.95
CA ILE A 34 12.64 -3.49 19.77
C ILE A 34 13.19 -3.50 18.34
N ILE A 35 12.99 -2.41 17.62
CA ILE A 35 13.50 -2.20 16.27
C ILE A 35 15.03 -2.27 16.28
N GLN A 36 15.62 -3.03 15.36
CA GLN A 36 17.07 -3.19 15.24
C GLN A 36 17.63 -2.38 14.07
N ALA A 37 18.89 -1.98 14.16
CA ALA A 37 19.58 -1.34 13.05
C ALA A 37 19.61 -2.26 11.81
N GLY A 38 19.13 -1.74 10.68
CA GLY A 38 19.04 -2.49 9.42
C GLY A 38 17.76 -3.32 9.26
N ASP A 39 16.82 -3.29 10.21
CA ASP A 39 15.48 -3.84 9.99
C ASP A 39 14.73 -3.04 8.93
N ILE A 40 13.91 -3.71 8.13
CA ILE A 40 12.78 -3.03 7.49
C ILE A 40 11.79 -2.64 8.59
N VAL A 41 11.34 -1.40 8.57
CA VAL A 41 10.13 -0.95 9.29
C VAL A 41 9.03 -0.74 8.27
N SER A 42 7.88 -1.33 8.53
CA SER A 42 6.67 -1.14 7.74
C SER A 42 5.64 -0.41 8.60
N PHE A 43 5.11 0.67 8.08
CA PHE A 43 4.12 1.51 8.76
C PHE A 43 2.96 1.80 7.83
N ASP A 44 1.77 1.50 8.28
CA ASP A 44 0.50 1.77 7.64
C ASP A 44 -0.33 2.71 8.51
N THR A 45 -1.02 3.65 7.88
CA THR A 45 -1.69 4.74 8.61
C THR A 45 -3.14 4.90 8.19
N ASP A 46 -3.99 4.01 8.61
CA ASP A 46 -5.43 4.15 8.40
C ASP A 46 -5.97 5.21 9.38
N LEU A 47 -5.93 6.45 8.95
CA LEU A 47 -6.35 7.58 9.79
C LEU A 47 -7.74 8.05 9.40
N ILE A 48 -8.56 8.30 10.42
CA ILE A 48 -9.79 9.07 10.26
C ILE A 48 -9.47 10.52 10.53
N GLY A 49 -9.41 11.30 9.47
CA GLY A 49 -9.10 12.72 9.49
C GLY A 49 -10.30 13.59 9.87
N PRO A 50 -10.22 14.93 9.67
CA PRO A 50 -11.33 15.82 9.92
C PRO A 50 -12.57 15.46 9.12
N TYR A 51 -13.74 15.54 9.76
CA TYR A 51 -15.06 15.24 9.18
C TYR A 51 -15.26 13.78 8.77
N GLY A 52 -14.50 12.85 9.36
CA GLY A 52 -14.60 11.42 9.05
C GLY A 52 -13.96 10.99 7.73
N TYR A 53 -13.17 11.85 7.09
CA TYR A 53 -12.43 11.47 5.88
C TYR A 53 -11.22 10.61 6.25
N CYS A 54 -11.19 9.41 5.68
CA CYS A 54 -10.07 8.47 5.83
C CYS A 54 -8.87 8.89 4.98
N THR A 55 -7.69 8.56 5.47
CA THR A 55 -6.45 8.55 4.69
C THR A 55 -5.73 7.26 4.94
N ASP A 56 -5.17 6.67 3.89
CA ASP A 56 -4.51 5.39 3.93
C ASP A 56 -3.21 5.43 3.13
N ILE A 57 -2.08 5.28 3.82
CA ILE A 57 -0.74 5.38 3.24
C ILE A 57 0.19 4.42 3.94
N SER A 58 0.80 3.51 3.21
CA SER A 58 1.85 2.64 3.73
C SER A 58 3.23 3.01 3.22
N ARG A 59 4.21 2.90 4.11
CA ARG A 59 5.64 3.03 3.79
C ARG A 59 6.45 1.92 4.45
N GLY A 60 7.46 1.46 3.70
CA GLY A 60 8.48 0.53 4.20
C GLY A 60 9.88 1.10 3.96
N TRP A 61 10.72 1.13 4.99
CA TRP A 61 12.09 1.63 4.89
C TRP A 61 13.05 0.83 5.78
N VAL A 62 14.35 0.92 5.48
CA VAL A 62 15.39 0.31 6.30
C VAL A 62 15.87 1.29 7.36
N THR A 63 15.92 0.84 8.62
CA THR A 63 16.38 1.65 9.74
C THR A 63 17.88 1.98 9.65
N PRO A 64 18.31 3.16 10.14
CA PRO A 64 19.70 3.55 10.14
C PRO A 64 20.62 2.57 10.88
N GLY A 65 21.93 2.65 10.59
CA GLY A 65 22.99 1.92 11.27
C GLY A 65 23.54 0.71 10.51
N LYS A 66 22.82 0.25 9.48
CA LYS A 66 23.34 -0.75 8.53
C LYS A 66 22.87 -0.42 7.12
N ALA A 67 23.69 -0.75 6.14
CA ALA A 67 23.27 -0.65 4.74
C ALA A 67 22.20 -1.71 4.44
N PRO A 68 21.21 -1.39 3.58
CA PRO A 68 20.25 -2.37 3.12
C PRO A 68 20.92 -3.57 2.46
N THR A 69 20.41 -4.76 2.73
CA THR A 69 20.82 -5.99 2.06
C THR A 69 20.36 -6.01 0.60
N ASN A 70 20.90 -6.92 -0.20
CA ASN A 70 20.43 -7.11 -1.58
C ASN A 70 18.97 -7.59 -1.60
N GLU A 71 18.56 -8.45 -0.67
CA GLU A 71 17.18 -8.91 -0.55
C GLU A 71 16.23 -7.74 -0.24
N GLN A 72 16.57 -6.88 0.72
CA GLN A 72 15.75 -5.69 1.04
C GLN A 72 15.62 -4.74 -0.16
N ARG A 73 16.69 -4.54 -0.94
CA ARG A 73 16.65 -3.74 -2.18
C ARG A 73 15.76 -4.36 -3.24
N ASP A 74 15.83 -5.69 -3.41
CA ASP A 74 15.02 -6.45 -4.36
C ASP A 74 13.53 -6.38 -4.02
N LEU A 75 13.17 -6.63 -2.75
CA LEU A 75 11.80 -6.49 -2.24
C LEU A 75 11.25 -5.08 -2.47
N HIS A 76 12.05 -4.07 -2.14
CA HIS A 76 11.64 -2.67 -2.33
C HIS A 76 11.49 -2.31 -3.81
N ALA A 77 12.42 -2.73 -4.67
CA ALA A 77 12.34 -2.49 -6.11
C ALA A 77 11.07 -3.13 -6.70
N THR A 78 10.75 -4.37 -6.31
CA THR A 78 9.55 -5.08 -6.74
C THR A 78 8.28 -4.34 -6.31
N ALA A 79 8.17 -3.97 -5.04
CA ALA A 79 7.00 -3.24 -4.53
C ALA A 79 6.85 -1.87 -5.21
N ARG A 80 7.95 -1.15 -5.41
CA ARG A 80 7.96 0.17 -6.06
C ARG A 80 7.59 0.08 -7.55
N GLU A 81 8.09 -0.92 -8.26
CA GLU A 81 7.74 -1.14 -9.65
C GLU A 81 6.25 -1.47 -9.79
N MET A 82 5.74 -2.37 -8.95
CA MET A 82 4.34 -2.77 -8.92
C MET A 82 3.40 -1.59 -8.72
N ILE A 83 3.62 -0.79 -7.67
CA ILE A 83 2.76 0.36 -7.37
C ILE A 83 2.85 1.43 -8.46
N SER A 84 4.05 1.74 -8.93
CA SER A 84 4.26 2.74 -9.99
C SER A 84 3.57 2.32 -11.30
N TYR A 85 3.71 1.05 -11.69
CA TYR A 85 3.07 0.50 -12.89
C TYR A 85 1.54 0.62 -12.82
N ASN A 86 0.94 0.21 -11.68
CA ASN A 86 -0.51 0.23 -11.51
C ASN A 86 -1.06 1.66 -11.47
N ILE A 87 -0.36 2.57 -10.81
CA ILE A 87 -0.69 4.00 -10.83
C ILE A 87 -0.58 4.55 -12.25
N ASP A 88 0.47 4.22 -13.01
CA ASP A 88 0.64 4.69 -14.39
C ASP A 88 -0.44 4.18 -15.34
N LEU A 89 -0.93 2.99 -15.08
CA LEU A 89 -1.96 2.33 -15.88
C LEU A 89 -3.34 2.98 -15.74
N VAL A 90 -3.72 3.40 -14.52
CA VAL A 90 -5.08 3.86 -14.20
C VAL A 90 -5.43 5.16 -14.91
N LYS A 91 -6.69 5.25 -15.35
CA LYS A 91 -7.28 6.45 -15.96
C LYS A 91 -8.80 6.47 -15.75
N PRO A 92 -9.44 7.66 -15.81
CA PRO A 92 -10.89 7.76 -15.73
C PRO A 92 -11.58 6.97 -16.84
N GLY A 93 -12.69 6.32 -16.51
CA GLY A 93 -13.47 5.47 -17.43
C GLY A 93 -12.97 4.04 -17.57
N MET A 94 -11.82 3.69 -16.97
CA MET A 94 -11.35 2.30 -16.93
C MET A 94 -12.26 1.47 -16.02
N THR A 95 -12.63 0.27 -16.46
CA THR A 95 -13.39 -0.66 -15.61
C THR A 95 -12.47 -1.33 -14.58
N PHE A 96 -13.04 -1.80 -13.46
CA PHE A 96 -12.28 -2.58 -12.47
C PHE A 96 -11.68 -3.83 -13.10
N ARG A 97 -12.42 -4.48 -14.00
CA ARG A 97 -11.93 -5.65 -14.74
C ARG A 97 -10.74 -5.32 -15.64
N GLU A 98 -10.79 -4.20 -16.38
CA GLU A 98 -9.67 -3.78 -17.21
C GLU A 98 -8.42 -3.48 -16.39
N LEU A 99 -8.56 -2.88 -15.19
CA LEU A 99 -7.44 -2.69 -14.29
C LEU A 99 -6.89 -4.03 -13.79
N ALA A 100 -7.75 -4.94 -13.37
CA ALA A 100 -7.39 -6.28 -12.92
C ALA A 100 -6.60 -7.06 -13.99
N ASP A 101 -7.11 -7.10 -15.23
CA ASP A 101 -6.51 -7.86 -16.34
C ASP A 101 -5.17 -7.29 -16.82
N ARG A 102 -4.91 -6.00 -16.55
CA ARG A 102 -3.73 -5.27 -17.04
C ARG A 102 -2.74 -4.90 -15.94
N ALA A 103 -3.07 -5.17 -14.67
CA ALA A 103 -2.22 -4.86 -13.53
C ALA A 103 -0.85 -5.51 -13.64
N TYR A 104 0.10 -4.98 -12.88
CA TYR A 104 1.45 -5.53 -12.78
C TYR A 104 1.42 -7.03 -12.46
N GLN A 105 2.15 -7.80 -13.25
CA GLN A 105 2.25 -9.25 -13.08
C GLN A 105 3.37 -9.57 -12.08
N LEU A 106 2.97 -9.86 -10.86
CA LEU A 106 3.88 -10.24 -9.79
C LEU A 106 4.46 -11.64 -10.05
N SER A 107 5.74 -11.85 -9.78
CA SER A 107 6.35 -13.18 -9.92
C SER A 107 5.78 -14.18 -8.89
N ASP A 108 5.74 -15.44 -9.27
CA ASP A 108 5.10 -16.53 -8.51
C ASP A 108 5.57 -16.61 -7.04
N GLU A 109 6.81 -16.25 -6.76
CA GLU A 109 7.38 -16.30 -5.42
C GLU A 109 6.74 -15.31 -4.43
N PHE A 110 6.11 -14.24 -4.93
CA PHE A 110 5.45 -13.21 -4.12
C PHE A 110 3.93 -13.37 -4.04
N ILE A 111 3.31 -14.05 -5.02
CA ILE A 111 1.86 -14.20 -5.12
C ILE A 111 1.20 -14.69 -3.82
N PRO A 112 1.75 -15.70 -3.09
CA PRO A 112 1.08 -16.23 -1.91
C PRO A 112 0.97 -15.22 -0.75
N ASN A 113 1.85 -14.21 -0.71
CA ASN A 113 1.87 -13.19 0.34
C ASN A 113 1.43 -11.81 -0.18
N ARG A 114 1.03 -11.68 -1.46
CA ARG A 114 0.60 -10.38 -2.01
C ARG A 114 -0.57 -9.79 -1.24
N TYR A 115 -0.69 -8.48 -1.24
CA TYR A 115 -1.87 -7.81 -0.71
C TYR A 115 -3.13 -8.22 -1.50
N ALA A 116 -4.29 -8.17 -0.85
CA ALA A 116 -5.52 -8.75 -1.41
C ALA A 116 -6.13 -7.96 -2.57
N VAL A 117 -5.74 -6.72 -2.76
CA VAL A 117 -6.27 -5.81 -3.79
C VAL A 117 -5.15 -5.09 -4.54
N ILE A 118 -5.45 -4.62 -5.74
CA ILE A 118 -4.59 -3.72 -6.52
C ILE A 118 -4.75 -2.30 -6.02
N ALA A 119 -6.00 -1.93 -5.73
CA ALA A 119 -6.38 -0.64 -5.20
C ALA A 119 -7.74 -0.75 -4.50
N HIS A 120 -8.01 0.18 -3.60
CA HIS A 120 -9.33 0.36 -2.98
C HIS A 120 -9.70 1.83 -2.86
N GLY A 121 -10.99 2.10 -2.65
CA GLY A 121 -11.48 3.47 -2.43
C GLY A 121 -11.13 3.94 -1.03
N VAL A 122 -10.82 5.23 -0.91
CA VAL A 122 -10.56 5.91 0.35
C VAL A 122 -11.26 7.27 0.38
N GLY A 123 -11.88 7.60 1.49
CA GLY A 123 -12.66 8.84 1.63
C GLY A 123 -13.59 8.80 2.85
N LEU A 124 -14.91 8.86 2.67
CA LEU A 124 -15.88 8.66 3.77
C LEU A 124 -16.08 7.18 4.12
N ALA A 125 -15.51 6.29 3.35
CA ALA A 125 -15.35 4.87 3.67
C ALA A 125 -13.91 4.51 3.32
N ASP A 126 -13.38 3.53 4.02
CA ASP A 126 -12.10 2.91 3.69
C ASP A 126 -12.32 1.53 3.07
N GLU A 127 -11.34 1.01 2.33
CA GLU A 127 -11.37 -0.33 1.72
C GLU A 127 -12.48 -0.58 0.66
N TYR A 128 -13.24 0.43 0.25
CA TYR A 128 -14.31 0.26 -0.74
C TYR A 128 -14.38 1.42 -1.74
N PRO A 129 -14.52 1.14 -3.06
CA PRO A 129 -14.53 -0.18 -3.71
C PRO A 129 -13.18 -0.90 -3.63
N ALA A 130 -13.17 -2.23 -3.62
CA ALA A 130 -11.95 -3.05 -3.61
C ALA A 130 -11.71 -3.67 -4.99
N ILE A 131 -10.63 -3.29 -5.66
CA ILE A 131 -10.28 -3.77 -7.01
C ILE A 131 -9.32 -4.94 -6.89
N ARG A 132 -9.82 -6.13 -7.22
CA ARG A 132 -9.12 -7.40 -7.06
C ARG A 132 -8.19 -7.71 -8.23
N TYR A 133 -7.23 -8.61 -8.01
CA TYR A 133 -6.41 -9.17 -9.08
C TYR A 133 -7.22 -10.08 -10.00
N ALA A 134 -6.76 -10.26 -11.24
CA ALA A 134 -7.45 -11.10 -12.25
C ALA A 134 -7.63 -12.55 -11.77
N GLU A 135 -6.66 -13.09 -11.04
CA GLU A 135 -6.68 -14.46 -10.51
C GLU A 135 -7.75 -14.65 -9.41
N ASP A 136 -8.12 -13.58 -8.72
CA ASP A 136 -9.12 -13.60 -7.65
C ASP A 136 -10.49 -13.15 -8.14
N TRP A 137 -10.62 -12.78 -9.42
CA TRP A 137 -11.81 -12.12 -9.96
C TRP A 137 -13.08 -12.97 -9.86
N ASP A 138 -13.01 -14.25 -10.22
CA ASP A 138 -14.19 -15.13 -10.21
C ASP A 138 -14.81 -15.30 -8.83
N LYS A 139 -14.03 -15.08 -7.78
CA LYS A 139 -14.49 -15.23 -6.39
C LYS A 139 -14.84 -13.92 -5.71
N TYR A 140 -14.10 -12.87 -5.99
CA TYR A 140 -14.17 -11.61 -5.25
C TYR A 140 -14.34 -10.38 -6.14
N GLY A 141 -14.20 -10.52 -7.46
CA GLY A 141 -14.39 -9.43 -8.42
C GLY A 141 -15.87 -9.03 -8.55
N TYR A 142 -16.07 -7.79 -8.94
CA TYR A 142 -17.38 -7.26 -9.30
C TYR A 142 -17.23 -6.09 -10.28
N ASP A 143 -18.29 -5.84 -11.05
CA ASP A 143 -18.27 -4.79 -12.06
C ASP A 143 -18.26 -3.39 -11.40
N GLY A 144 -17.49 -2.50 -12.00
CA GLY A 144 -17.43 -1.10 -11.62
C GLY A 144 -16.60 -0.31 -12.61
N VAL A 145 -16.70 1.00 -12.53
CA VAL A 145 -15.94 1.94 -13.36
C VAL A 145 -15.22 2.92 -12.46
N ILE A 146 -13.96 3.18 -12.78
CA ILE A 146 -13.14 4.20 -12.12
C ILE A 146 -13.57 5.56 -12.69
N GLU A 147 -14.33 6.30 -11.90
CA GLU A 147 -14.84 7.60 -12.30
C GLU A 147 -13.88 8.73 -11.95
N ALA A 148 -13.98 9.86 -12.66
CA ALA A 148 -13.30 11.09 -12.25
C ALA A 148 -13.81 11.57 -10.87
N ASN A 149 -12.95 12.21 -10.10
CA ASN A 149 -13.16 12.65 -8.72
C ASN A 149 -13.27 11.50 -7.69
N THR A 150 -12.84 10.30 -8.06
CA THR A 150 -12.63 9.19 -7.12
C THR A 150 -11.21 9.24 -6.58
N VAL A 151 -11.03 8.98 -5.29
CA VAL A 151 -9.72 8.73 -4.68
C VAL A 151 -9.57 7.24 -4.45
N LEU A 152 -8.45 6.69 -4.92
CA LEU A 152 -8.07 5.28 -4.73
C LEU A 152 -6.72 5.21 -4.03
N SER A 153 -6.60 4.35 -3.05
CA SER A 153 -5.31 3.89 -2.52
C SER A 153 -4.82 2.72 -3.35
N PHE A 154 -3.62 2.87 -3.92
CA PHE A 154 -2.95 1.81 -4.69
C PHE A 154 -1.97 1.07 -3.81
N GLU A 155 -2.06 -0.24 -3.85
CA GLU A 155 -1.39 -1.16 -2.95
C GLU A 155 -0.26 -1.95 -3.62
N SER A 156 0.82 -2.15 -2.90
CA SER A 156 1.85 -3.10 -3.30
C SER A 156 2.47 -3.78 -2.08
N TYR A 157 2.77 -5.06 -2.20
CA TYR A 157 3.51 -5.80 -1.21
C TYR A 157 4.42 -6.83 -1.87
N ALA A 158 5.67 -6.85 -1.44
CA ALA A 158 6.65 -7.86 -1.81
C ALA A 158 7.21 -8.55 -0.56
N GLY A 159 6.94 -9.83 -0.43
CA GLY A 159 7.44 -10.69 0.66
C GLY A 159 7.35 -12.16 0.26
N ARG A 160 8.46 -12.88 0.35
CA ARG A 160 8.53 -14.31 -0.02
C ARG A 160 7.96 -15.19 1.08
N VAL A 161 7.34 -16.29 0.73
CA VAL A 161 6.94 -17.31 1.72
C VAL A 161 8.19 -17.81 2.46
N GLY A 162 8.17 -17.73 3.79
CA GLY A 162 9.32 -18.08 4.62
C GLY A 162 10.49 -17.08 4.54
N GLY A 163 10.36 -16.00 3.79
CA GLY A 163 11.33 -14.90 3.77
C GLY A 163 11.38 -14.17 5.10
N HIS A 164 12.49 -13.49 5.36
CA HIS A 164 12.72 -12.84 6.65
C HIS A 164 11.91 -11.54 6.80
N GLU A 165 11.81 -10.76 5.74
CA GLU A 165 11.15 -9.44 5.74
C GLU A 165 10.30 -9.26 4.47
N GLY A 166 9.42 -8.27 4.48
CA GLY A 166 8.63 -7.82 3.33
C GLY A 166 8.48 -6.31 3.34
N ILE A 167 8.09 -5.74 2.20
CA ILE A 167 7.84 -4.30 2.06
C ILE A 167 6.44 -4.08 1.51
N LYS A 168 5.66 -3.21 2.17
CA LYS A 168 4.42 -2.62 1.68
C LYS A 168 4.68 -1.15 1.31
N LEU A 169 4.16 -0.75 0.16
CA LEU A 169 4.06 0.65 -0.28
C LEU A 169 2.63 0.90 -0.74
N GLU A 170 2.13 2.09 -0.45
CA GLU A 170 0.79 2.50 -0.79
C GLU A 170 0.73 3.99 -1.03
N ASN A 171 -0.05 4.41 -2.03
CA ASN A 171 -0.24 5.80 -2.38
C ASN A 171 -1.70 6.10 -2.66
N GLN A 172 -2.19 7.23 -2.12
CA GLN A 172 -3.49 7.77 -2.48
C GLN A 172 -3.43 8.54 -3.80
N VAL A 173 -4.33 8.23 -4.70
CA VAL A 173 -4.38 8.78 -6.05
C VAL A 173 -5.77 9.34 -6.34
N LEU A 174 -5.85 10.64 -6.61
CA LEU A 174 -7.06 11.27 -7.15
C LEU A 174 -7.14 10.99 -8.65
N ILE A 175 -8.23 10.39 -9.08
CA ILE A 175 -8.57 10.27 -10.50
C ILE A 175 -9.23 11.57 -10.95
N THR A 176 -8.61 12.27 -11.89
CA THR A 176 -9.13 13.53 -12.45
C THR A 176 -9.89 13.28 -13.76
N GLU A 177 -10.54 14.29 -14.32
CA GLU A 177 -11.24 14.17 -15.62
C GLU A 177 -10.29 13.76 -16.77
N THR A 178 -9.02 14.12 -16.68
CA THR A 178 -8.06 13.94 -17.77
C THR A 178 -6.86 13.04 -17.43
N GLY A 179 -6.80 12.55 -16.18
CA GLY A 179 -5.68 11.72 -15.72
C GLY A 179 -5.76 11.40 -14.23
N LYS A 180 -4.69 11.66 -13.51
CA LYS A 180 -4.54 11.34 -12.10
C LYS A 180 -3.54 12.25 -11.40
N GLU A 181 -3.65 12.32 -10.07
CA GLU A 181 -2.74 13.06 -9.18
C GLU A 181 -2.45 12.20 -7.94
N VAL A 182 -1.17 12.00 -7.61
CA VAL A 182 -0.77 11.37 -6.35
C VAL A 182 -0.85 12.41 -5.25
N LEU A 183 -1.64 12.15 -4.22
CA LEU A 183 -1.96 13.11 -3.15
C LEU A 183 -0.92 13.15 -2.05
N ASP A 184 -0.28 12.03 -1.77
CA ASP A 184 0.74 11.96 -0.73
C ASP A 184 2.12 12.37 -1.26
N THR A 185 2.92 12.97 -0.37
CA THR A 185 4.26 13.49 -0.69
C THR A 185 5.38 12.84 0.12
N PHE A 186 5.07 11.90 1.02
CA PHE A 186 6.09 11.21 1.78
C PHE A 186 6.88 10.25 0.87
N SER A 187 8.21 10.32 0.94
CA SER A 187 9.07 9.51 0.07
C SER A 187 8.79 8.01 0.17
N MET A 188 8.82 7.33 -0.97
CA MET A 188 8.83 5.88 -1.07
C MET A 188 10.25 5.30 -1.03
N ASP A 189 11.27 6.06 -0.68
CA ASP A 189 12.65 5.57 -0.73
C ASP A 189 12.94 4.58 0.39
N LEU A 190 13.74 3.55 0.06
CA LEU A 190 14.16 2.52 1.02
C LEU A 190 14.98 3.09 2.19
N ILE A 191 15.64 4.20 1.95
CA ILE A 191 16.38 4.99 2.95
C ILE A 191 15.85 6.42 2.84
N PRO A 192 14.86 6.81 3.67
CA PRO A 192 14.40 8.19 3.68
C PRO A 192 15.50 9.14 4.16
N GLU A 193 15.58 10.32 3.54
CA GLU A 193 16.52 11.39 3.93
C GLU A 193 16.16 12.01 5.29
#